data_5b38d99fa4a51a2136e255378bc36296
#
_entry.id   5b38d99fa4a51a2136e255378bc36296
#
_cell.length_a   1.000
_cell.length_b   1.000
_cell.length_c   1.000
_cell.angle_alpha   90.00
_cell.angle_beta   90.00
_cell.angle_gamma   90.00
#
_symmetry.space_group_name_H-M   'P 1'
#
loop_
_entity.id
_entity.type
_entity.pdbx_description
1 polymer ?
#
loop_
_entity_poly.entity_id
_entity_poly.type
_entity_poly.pdbx_seq_one_letter_code
_entity_poly.pdbx_strand_id
1 'polypeptide(L)'
;YPALYGEDTVLGRWLRRLPVMLKIDGTLFVHGGVSPEYLAQGLDVAATNAGYRGSLGFDKDRIQRDPVLRALYDGKSSPIWYRGYFDDPTLSDAQVDDVLGRLGVSRIVVGHTSMQRIESRYGGKVIAVDTSIKKGQNGEVLLIEGTRLQRGTLQGERLPLEAE
;
A
#
# COMPACT_ATOMS: atom_id res chain seq x y z
N TYR A 1 7.95 -2.87 25.91
CA TYR A 1 7.74 -2.39 24.52
C TYR A 1 6.33 -1.79 24.29
N PRO A 2 5.20 -2.41 24.69
CA PRO A 2 3.86 -1.83 24.44
C PRO A 2 3.69 -0.41 24.98
N ALA A 3 4.28 -0.08 26.11
CA ALA A 3 4.20 1.24 26.71
C ALA A 3 4.78 2.38 25.84
N LEU A 4 5.72 2.08 24.93
CA LEU A 4 6.31 3.08 24.01
C LEU A 4 5.34 3.53 22.92
N TYR A 5 4.35 2.71 22.59
CA TYR A 5 3.37 2.94 21.53
C TYR A 5 2.01 3.40 22.08
N GLY A 6 1.94 3.68 23.38
CA GLY A 6 0.73 4.19 24.02
C GLY A 6 0.29 5.55 23.47
N GLU A 7 -0.99 5.87 23.63
CA GLU A 7 -1.58 7.11 23.12
C GLU A 7 -0.93 8.38 23.70
N ASP A 8 -0.45 8.29 24.94
CA ASP A 8 0.15 9.41 25.66
C ASP A 8 1.66 9.60 25.37
N THR A 9 2.26 8.68 24.59
CA THR A 9 3.69 8.77 24.25
C THR A 9 3.93 9.61 22.98
N VAL A 10 5.13 10.17 22.85
CA VAL A 10 5.51 10.90 21.63
C VAL A 10 5.46 10.00 20.42
N LEU A 11 6.04 8.79 20.49
CA LEU A 11 6.09 7.83 19.40
C LEU A 11 4.70 7.30 19.05
N GLY A 12 3.88 6.96 20.04
CA GLY A 12 2.52 6.49 19.81
C GLY A 12 1.64 7.55 19.14
N ARG A 13 1.70 8.81 19.58
CA ARG A 13 0.99 9.93 18.93
C ARG A 13 1.46 10.17 17.50
N TRP A 14 2.76 10.08 17.25
CA TRP A 14 3.31 10.24 15.91
C TRP A 14 2.82 9.14 14.97
N LEU A 15 2.96 7.87 15.35
CA LEU A 15 2.53 6.72 14.54
C LEU A 15 1.02 6.76 14.22
N ARG A 16 0.17 7.13 15.19
CA ARG A 16 -1.28 7.23 14.99
C ARG A 16 -1.69 8.33 14.02
N ARG A 17 -0.82 9.29 13.72
CA ARG A 17 -1.06 10.35 12.73
C ARG A 17 -0.67 9.96 11.31
N LEU A 18 0.15 8.92 11.15
CA LEU A 18 0.58 8.49 9.83
C LEU A 18 -0.63 7.96 9.03
N PRO A 19 -0.70 8.29 7.74
CA PRO A 19 -1.74 7.76 6.88
C PRO A 19 -1.42 6.30 6.49
N VAL A 20 -2.45 5.49 6.28
CA VAL A 20 -2.34 4.15 5.68
C VAL A 20 -2.25 4.24 4.16
N MET A 21 -2.90 5.24 3.58
CA MET A 21 -2.81 5.61 2.17
C MET A 21 -2.28 7.03 2.04
N LEU A 22 -1.23 7.23 1.26
CA LEU A 22 -0.63 8.54 1.00
C LEU A 22 -0.59 8.81 -0.50
N LYS A 23 -1.17 9.94 -0.91
CA LYS A 23 -1.16 10.38 -2.31
C LYS A 23 -0.19 11.55 -2.48
N ILE A 24 0.80 11.39 -3.37
CA ILE A 24 1.79 12.42 -3.69
C ILE A 24 1.96 12.45 -5.22
N ASP A 25 1.80 13.61 -5.84
CA ASP A 25 2.06 13.84 -7.27
C ASP A 25 1.47 12.78 -8.20
N GLY A 26 0.19 12.42 -7.96
CA GLY A 26 -0.50 11.42 -8.77
C GLY A 26 -0.08 9.97 -8.51
N THR A 27 0.74 9.71 -7.50
CA THR A 27 1.12 8.37 -7.05
C THR A 27 0.47 8.08 -5.69
N LEU A 28 -0.16 6.92 -5.56
CA LEU A 28 -0.64 6.40 -4.28
C LEU A 28 0.41 5.47 -3.67
N PHE A 29 0.73 5.70 -2.41
CA PHE A 29 1.56 4.83 -1.58
C PHE A 29 0.67 4.11 -0.57
N VAL A 30 0.69 2.79 -0.56
CA VAL A 30 -0.12 1.95 0.31
C VAL A 30 0.61 0.65 0.61
N HIS A 31 0.34 0.01 1.77
CA HIS A 31 1.10 -1.17 2.16
C HIS A 31 0.83 -2.40 1.27
N GLY A 32 -0.42 -2.83 1.13
CA GLY A 32 -0.78 -4.02 0.33
C GLY A 32 -1.24 -3.67 -1.08
N GLY A 33 -2.17 -2.75 -1.18
CA GLY A 33 -2.79 -2.35 -2.45
C GLY A 33 -4.23 -1.89 -2.26
N VAL A 34 -4.94 -1.69 -3.35
CA VAL A 34 -6.36 -1.32 -3.31
C VAL A 34 -7.12 -2.25 -4.26
N SER A 35 -7.94 -3.13 -3.70
CA SER A 35 -8.75 -4.04 -4.50
C SER A 35 -10.00 -3.36 -5.07
N PRO A 36 -10.52 -3.83 -6.23
CA PRO A 36 -11.80 -3.39 -6.74
C PRO A 36 -12.94 -3.56 -5.72
N GLU A 37 -12.96 -4.67 -4.98
CA GLU A 37 -13.95 -4.98 -3.95
C GLU A 37 -13.90 -3.98 -2.79
N TYR A 38 -12.69 -3.55 -2.39
CA TYR A 38 -12.54 -2.54 -1.35
C TYR A 38 -13.10 -1.20 -1.79
N LEU A 39 -12.80 -0.75 -3.00
CA LEU A 39 -13.35 0.49 -3.55
C LEU A 39 -14.86 0.44 -3.76
N ALA A 40 -15.44 -0.74 -4.02
CA ALA A 40 -16.87 -0.92 -4.13
C ALA A 40 -17.62 -0.59 -2.83
N GLN A 41 -16.92 -0.59 -1.68
CA GLN A 41 -17.49 -0.16 -0.39
C GLN A 41 -17.61 1.38 -0.25
N GLY A 42 -17.17 2.15 -1.25
CA GLY A 42 -17.20 3.61 -1.22
C GLY A 42 -16.11 4.25 -0.35
N LEU A 43 -15.09 3.50 0.02
CA LEU A 43 -13.98 3.94 0.87
C LEU A 43 -12.87 4.57 0.03
N ASP A 44 -12.82 5.88 -0.04
CA ASP A 44 -11.73 6.64 -0.64
C ASP A 44 -10.52 6.76 0.29
N VAL A 45 -9.49 7.48 -0.14
CA VAL A 45 -8.24 7.70 0.65
C VAL A 45 -8.53 8.37 1.99
N ALA A 46 -9.43 9.36 2.01
CA ALA A 46 -9.74 10.11 3.22
C ALA A 46 -10.53 9.26 4.21
N ALA A 47 -11.58 8.58 3.75
CA ALA A 47 -12.39 7.68 4.54
C ALA A 47 -11.57 6.51 5.10
N THR A 48 -10.69 5.93 4.29
CA THR A 48 -9.76 4.86 4.69
C THR A 48 -8.85 5.32 5.83
N ASN A 49 -8.16 6.44 5.66
CA ASN A 49 -7.25 6.98 6.67
C ASN A 49 -7.98 7.36 7.97
N ALA A 50 -9.18 7.94 7.86
CA ALA A 50 -10.00 8.27 9.02
C ALA A 50 -10.48 7.01 9.75
N GLY A 51 -10.93 5.99 9.01
CA GLY A 51 -11.41 4.73 9.54
C GLY A 51 -10.33 3.98 10.33
N TYR A 52 -9.14 3.81 9.76
CA TYR A 52 -8.02 3.20 10.49
C TYR A 52 -7.63 4.00 11.72
N ARG A 53 -7.50 5.32 11.62
CA ARG A 53 -7.16 6.17 12.77
C ARG A 53 -8.18 6.09 13.88
N GLY A 54 -9.46 6.10 13.54
CA GLY A 54 -10.57 6.05 14.50
C GLY A 54 -10.78 4.67 15.15
N SER A 55 -10.23 3.61 14.56
CA SER A 55 -10.41 2.23 15.02
C SER A 55 -9.16 1.60 15.65
N LEU A 56 -8.07 2.36 15.77
CA LEU A 56 -6.87 1.88 16.46
C LEU A 56 -7.19 1.49 17.89
N GLY A 57 -6.87 0.25 18.26
CA GLY A 57 -7.13 -0.29 19.59
C GLY A 57 -8.52 -0.92 19.77
N PHE A 58 -9.37 -0.98 18.73
CA PHE A 58 -10.61 -1.72 18.80
C PHE A 58 -10.36 -3.22 18.87
N ASP A 59 -11.16 -3.91 19.68
CA ASP A 59 -11.13 -5.37 19.71
C ASP A 59 -11.76 -5.98 18.45
N LYS A 60 -11.53 -7.27 18.27
CA LYS A 60 -12.01 -8.02 17.11
C LYS A 60 -13.53 -8.01 17.02
N ASP A 61 -14.23 -8.10 18.13
CA ASP A 61 -15.71 -8.16 18.16
C ASP A 61 -16.32 -6.84 17.69
N ARG A 62 -15.74 -5.72 18.11
CA ARG A 62 -16.15 -4.39 17.68
C ARG A 62 -15.93 -4.20 16.17
N ILE A 63 -14.78 -4.65 15.66
CA ILE A 63 -14.47 -4.62 14.23
C ILE A 63 -15.48 -5.47 13.44
N GLN A 64 -15.83 -6.65 13.92
CA GLN A 64 -16.72 -7.56 13.22
C GLN A 64 -18.18 -7.10 13.18
N ARG A 65 -18.61 -6.25 14.10
CA ARG A 65 -19.99 -5.71 14.12
C ARG A 65 -20.24 -4.58 13.13
N ASP A 66 -19.19 -3.91 12.68
CA ASP A 66 -19.29 -2.76 11.78
C ASP A 66 -18.84 -3.16 10.36
N PRO A 67 -19.73 -3.04 9.34
CA PRO A 67 -19.38 -3.41 7.96
C PRO A 67 -18.19 -2.63 7.40
N VAL A 68 -18.07 -1.33 7.74
CA VAL A 68 -16.95 -0.49 7.30
C VAL A 68 -15.64 -0.97 7.93
N LEU A 69 -15.64 -1.25 9.23
CA LEU A 69 -14.45 -1.76 9.90
C LEU A 69 -14.07 -3.14 9.38
N ARG A 70 -15.04 -4.01 9.08
CA ARG A 70 -14.75 -5.29 8.44
C ARG A 70 -14.02 -5.12 7.11
N ALA A 71 -14.44 -4.18 6.27
CA ALA A 71 -13.77 -3.91 5.01
C ALA A 71 -12.34 -3.36 5.22
N LEU A 72 -12.15 -2.46 6.18
CA LEU A 72 -10.83 -1.93 6.54
C LEU A 72 -9.85 -3.00 7.02
N TYR A 73 -10.33 -4.01 7.75
CA TYR A 73 -9.50 -5.07 8.36
C TYR A 73 -9.63 -6.43 7.66
N ASP A 74 -10.27 -6.49 6.49
CA ASP A 74 -10.36 -7.73 5.73
C ASP A 74 -8.97 -8.26 5.36
N GLY A 75 -8.74 -9.55 5.59
CA GLY A 75 -7.42 -10.17 5.42
C GLY A 75 -7.01 -10.41 3.97
N LYS A 76 -7.87 -10.09 2.98
CA LYS A 76 -7.58 -10.29 1.55
C LYS A 76 -7.72 -9.02 0.74
N SER A 77 -8.82 -8.28 0.94
CA SER A 77 -9.20 -7.15 0.09
C SER A 77 -8.78 -5.79 0.64
N SER A 78 -8.47 -5.71 1.95
CA SER A 78 -8.14 -4.42 2.58
C SER A 78 -6.78 -3.88 2.14
N PRO A 79 -6.57 -2.55 2.23
CA PRO A 79 -5.35 -1.90 1.77
C PRO A 79 -4.04 -2.38 2.41
N ILE A 80 -4.12 -3.00 3.58
CA ILE A 80 -2.94 -3.53 4.28
C ILE A 80 -2.66 -5.00 3.97
N TRP A 81 -3.62 -5.74 3.40
CA TRP A 81 -3.48 -7.18 3.15
C TRP A 81 -3.56 -7.57 1.67
N TYR A 82 -4.08 -6.71 0.80
CA TYR A 82 -4.31 -7.04 -0.61
C TYR A 82 -3.02 -7.41 -1.34
N ARG A 83 -3.07 -8.51 -2.10
CA ARG A 83 -1.97 -9.04 -2.93
C ARG A 83 -2.38 -9.28 -4.37
N GLY A 84 -3.62 -8.97 -4.74
CA GLY A 84 -4.20 -9.35 -6.02
C GLY A 84 -3.44 -8.85 -7.24
N TYR A 85 -2.71 -7.75 -7.15
CA TYR A 85 -1.85 -7.29 -8.25
C TYR A 85 -0.80 -8.31 -8.69
N PHE A 86 -0.45 -9.28 -7.85
CA PHE A 86 0.60 -10.27 -8.08
C PHE A 86 0.07 -11.70 -8.03
N ASP A 87 -0.94 -11.96 -7.21
CA ASP A 87 -1.42 -13.31 -6.89
C ASP A 87 -2.74 -13.66 -7.60
N ASP A 88 -3.47 -12.68 -8.17
CA ASP A 88 -4.74 -12.91 -8.85
C ASP A 88 -4.56 -12.87 -10.38
N PRO A 89 -4.54 -14.03 -11.04
CA PRO A 89 -4.39 -14.10 -12.49
C PRO A 89 -5.63 -13.61 -13.27
N THR A 90 -6.73 -13.34 -12.57
CA THR A 90 -7.98 -12.85 -13.19
C THR A 90 -8.09 -11.32 -13.16
N LEU A 91 -7.23 -10.63 -12.43
CA LEU A 91 -7.21 -9.16 -12.36
C LEU A 91 -6.73 -8.58 -13.69
N SER A 92 -7.61 -7.89 -14.40
CA SER A 92 -7.33 -7.31 -15.70
C SER A 92 -6.77 -5.89 -15.61
N ASP A 93 -6.08 -5.45 -16.67
CA ASP A 93 -5.63 -4.06 -16.83
C ASP A 93 -6.78 -3.05 -16.68
N ALA A 94 -7.95 -3.37 -17.24
CA ALA A 94 -9.12 -2.50 -17.14
C ALA A 94 -9.61 -2.31 -15.70
N GLN A 95 -9.52 -3.34 -14.86
CA GLN A 95 -9.87 -3.24 -13.44
C GLN A 95 -8.83 -2.39 -12.68
N VAL A 96 -7.56 -2.52 -13.02
CA VAL A 96 -6.50 -1.65 -12.45
C VAL A 96 -6.69 -0.21 -12.89
N ASP A 97 -7.06 0.03 -14.15
CA ASP A 97 -7.38 1.37 -14.66
C ASP A 97 -8.58 2.00 -13.95
N ASP A 98 -9.63 1.23 -13.67
CA ASP A 98 -10.78 1.69 -12.89
C ASP A 98 -10.37 2.09 -11.47
N VAL A 99 -9.55 1.26 -10.81
CA VAL A 99 -9.01 1.56 -9.48
C VAL A 99 -8.22 2.88 -9.49
N LEU A 100 -7.32 3.05 -10.44
CA LEU A 100 -6.52 4.28 -10.60
C LEU A 100 -7.40 5.51 -10.85
N GLY A 101 -8.37 5.38 -11.77
CA GLY A 101 -9.30 6.44 -12.13
C GLY A 101 -10.16 6.89 -10.95
N ARG A 102 -10.71 5.95 -10.18
CA ARG A 102 -11.51 6.24 -8.98
C ARG A 102 -10.71 6.89 -7.87
N LEU A 103 -9.43 6.53 -7.73
CA LEU A 103 -8.51 7.15 -6.77
C LEU A 103 -7.92 8.48 -7.28
N GLY A 104 -8.07 8.80 -8.57
CA GLY A 104 -7.49 9.97 -9.20
C GLY A 104 -5.95 9.96 -9.13
N VAL A 105 -5.34 8.81 -9.43
CA VAL A 105 -3.89 8.61 -9.48
C VAL A 105 -3.49 7.93 -10.79
N SER A 106 -2.24 8.09 -11.19
CA SER A 106 -1.68 7.41 -12.36
C SER A 106 -0.90 6.15 -12.00
N ARG A 107 -0.59 5.96 -10.71
CA ARG A 107 0.27 4.87 -10.23
C ARG A 107 -0.01 4.53 -8.78
N ILE A 108 0.24 3.25 -8.43
CA ILE A 108 0.22 2.75 -7.06
C ILE A 108 1.56 2.11 -6.74
N VAL A 109 2.17 2.50 -5.61
CA VAL A 109 3.38 1.87 -5.05
C VAL A 109 2.97 1.05 -3.83
N VAL A 110 3.34 -0.23 -3.84
CA VAL A 110 2.94 -1.21 -2.82
C VAL A 110 4.14 -1.95 -2.25
N GLY A 111 4.03 -2.36 -0.99
CA GLY A 111 4.93 -3.30 -0.31
C GLY A 111 4.29 -4.69 -0.17
N HIS A 112 4.42 -5.29 1.02
CA HIS A 112 3.69 -6.48 1.48
C HIS A 112 3.94 -7.78 0.69
N THR A 113 3.86 -7.75 -0.63
CA THR A 113 4.18 -8.89 -1.51
C THR A 113 5.67 -8.83 -1.82
N SER A 114 6.43 -9.75 -1.19
CA SER A 114 7.90 -9.73 -1.27
C SER A 114 8.40 -10.23 -2.60
N MET A 115 9.18 -9.41 -3.29
CA MET A 115 9.87 -9.69 -4.56
C MET A 115 11.38 -9.85 -4.34
N GLN A 116 12.11 -10.23 -5.38
CA GLN A 116 13.58 -10.25 -5.34
C GLN A 116 14.19 -8.88 -5.63
N ARG A 117 13.49 -8.05 -6.39
CA ARG A 117 13.85 -6.70 -6.79
C ARG A 117 12.59 -5.85 -6.88
N ILE A 118 12.74 -4.54 -7.03
CA ILE A 118 11.60 -3.68 -7.38
C ILE A 118 11.11 -4.05 -8.78
N GLU A 119 9.83 -4.31 -8.89
CA GLU A 119 9.15 -4.71 -10.14
C GLU A 119 7.96 -3.83 -10.41
N SER A 120 7.64 -3.66 -11.68
CA SER A 120 6.39 -3.02 -12.10
C SER A 120 5.46 -4.03 -12.77
N ARG A 121 4.17 -3.72 -12.77
CA ARG A 121 3.10 -4.50 -13.41
C ARG A 121 2.13 -3.54 -14.10
N TYR A 122 1.32 -4.09 -14.99
CA TYR A 122 0.25 -3.34 -15.68
C TYR A 122 0.78 -2.12 -16.42
N GLY A 123 1.90 -2.28 -17.16
CA GLY A 123 2.50 -1.17 -17.90
C GLY A 123 3.08 -0.07 -17.00
N GLY A 124 3.60 -0.40 -15.82
CA GLY A 124 4.19 0.56 -14.88
C GLY A 124 3.18 1.23 -13.94
N LYS A 125 1.92 0.81 -13.95
CA LYS A 125 0.85 1.38 -13.11
C LYS A 125 0.90 0.90 -11.66
N VAL A 126 1.45 -0.30 -11.41
CA VAL A 126 1.67 -0.86 -10.07
C VAL A 126 3.14 -1.17 -9.88
N ILE A 127 3.73 -0.71 -8.78
CA ILE A 127 5.14 -0.90 -8.47
C ILE A 127 5.26 -1.59 -7.11
N ALA A 128 5.89 -2.78 -7.08
CA ALA A 128 6.20 -3.51 -5.86
C ALA A 128 7.58 -3.10 -5.33
N VAL A 129 7.64 -2.63 -4.07
CA VAL A 129 8.90 -2.16 -3.44
C VAL A 129 9.38 -3.02 -2.28
N ASP A 130 8.66 -4.07 -1.88
CA ASP A 130 9.15 -5.03 -0.88
C ASP A 130 10.13 -6.01 -1.53
N THR A 131 11.42 -5.76 -1.38
CA THR A 131 12.50 -6.56 -1.95
C THR A 131 13.08 -7.58 -0.95
N SER A 132 12.31 -8.01 0.04
CA SER A 132 12.72 -8.99 1.06
C SER A 132 13.93 -8.56 1.92
N ILE A 133 14.12 -7.26 2.12
CA ILE A 133 15.22 -6.68 2.91
C ILE A 133 15.31 -7.25 4.35
N LYS A 134 14.21 -7.79 4.86
CA LYS A 134 14.13 -8.47 6.17
C LYS A 134 15.15 -9.58 6.39
N LYS A 135 15.71 -10.12 5.28
CA LYS A 135 16.77 -11.14 5.33
C LYS A 135 18.18 -10.55 5.28
N GLY A 136 18.34 -9.23 5.10
CA GLY A 136 19.60 -8.53 5.02
C GLY A 136 20.46 -8.86 3.79
N GLN A 137 19.91 -9.56 2.80
CA GLN A 137 20.62 -10.01 1.62
C GLN A 137 20.28 -9.18 0.37
N ASN A 138 19.03 -8.77 0.26
CA ASN A 138 18.50 -7.97 -0.84
C ASN A 138 17.97 -6.66 -0.29
N GLY A 139 17.96 -5.64 -1.11
CA GLY A 139 17.35 -4.36 -0.78
C GLY A 139 17.51 -3.40 -1.94
N GLU A 140 16.42 -2.76 -2.33
CA GLU A 140 16.44 -1.71 -3.34
C GLU A 140 15.58 -0.55 -2.88
N VAL A 141 15.82 0.63 -3.43
CA VAL A 141 15.03 1.85 -3.22
C VAL A 141 14.41 2.27 -4.53
N LEU A 142 13.13 2.58 -4.52
CA LEU A 142 12.49 3.22 -5.66
C LEU A 142 12.85 4.71 -5.66
N LEU A 143 13.41 5.19 -6.77
CA LEU A 143 13.71 6.59 -7.01
C LEU A 143 12.71 7.14 -8.02
N ILE A 144 11.99 8.19 -7.64
CA ILE A 144 11.01 8.88 -8.47
C ILE A 144 11.50 10.31 -8.68
N GLU A 145 11.91 10.64 -9.90
CA GLU A 145 12.38 11.99 -10.27
C GLU A 145 11.52 12.51 -11.45
N GLY A 146 10.44 13.21 -11.15
CA GLY A 146 9.41 13.56 -12.13
C GLY A 146 8.75 12.32 -12.72
N THR A 147 8.91 12.09 -14.01
CA THR A 147 8.40 10.90 -14.71
C THR A 147 9.39 9.73 -14.72
N ARG A 148 10.62 9.96 -14.32
CA ARG A 148 11.69 8.96 -14.35
C ARG A 148 11.59 8.06 -13.12
N LEU A 149 11.55 6.76 -13.36
CA LEU A 149 11.54 5.72 -12.33
C LEU A 149 12.83 4.92 -12.41
N GLN A 150 13.49 4.72 -11.28
CA GLN A 150 14.73 3.96 -11.18
C GLN A 150 14.72 3.10 -9.92
N ARG A 151 15.52 2.04 -9.97
CA ARG A 151 15.86 1.21 -8.81
C ARG A 151 17.25 1.59 -8.33
N GLY A 152 17.40 1.96 -7.06
CA GLY A 152 18.69 2.10 -6.41
C GLY A 152 19.09 0.78 -5.76
N THR A 153 20.22 0.20 -6.13
CA THR A 153 20.72 -1.07 -5.59
C THR A 153 21.53 -0.88 -4.32
N LEU A 154 21.80 -1.97 -3.59
CA LEU A 154 22.70 -1.94 -2.42
C LEU A 154 24.14 -1.52 -2.77
N GLN A 155 24.56 -1.68 -4.03
CA GLN A 155 25.87 -1.28 -4.53
C GLN A 155 25.91 0.20 -4.92
N GLY A 156 24.78 0.91 -4.83
CA GLY A 156 24.66 2.33 -5.18
C GLY A 156 24.40 2.58 -6.67
N GLU A 157 24.11 1.55 -7.45
CA GLU A 157 23.75 1.71 -8.85
C GLU A 157 22.32 2.24 -9.01
N ARG A 158 22.10 3.03 -10.06
CA ARG A 158 20.77 3.48 -10.48
C ARG A 158 20.39 2.82 -11.78
N LEU A 159 19.47 1.89 -11.73
CA LEU A 159 18.99 1.12 -12.87
C LEU A 159 17.59 1.60 -13.28
N PRO A 160 17.27 1.72 -14.57
CA PRO A 160 15.91 2.01 -15.00
C PRO A 160 14.93 0.98 -14.43
N LEU A 161 13.72 1.43 -14.08
CA LEU A 161 12.61 0.54 -13.80
C LEU A 161 11.85 0.33 -15.11
N GLU A 162 11.88 -0.90 -15.61
CA GLU A 162 11.16 -1.28 -16.82
C GLU A 162 9.67 -1.44 -16.51
N ALA A 163 8.82 -1.06 -17.46
CA ALA A 163 7.39 -1.31 -17.39
C ALA A 163 7.11 -2.72 -17.95
N GLU A 164 6.60 -3.60 -17.09
CA GLU A 164 6.11 -4.94 -17.46
C GLU A 164 4.58 -4.94 -17.53
#